data_4d207dadebdf68a9214be390ab34823d
#
_entry.id   4d207dadebdf68a9214be390ab34823d
#
_cell.length_a   1.000
_cell.length_b   1.000
_cell.length_c   1.000
_cell.angle_alpha   90.00
_cell.angle_beta   90.00
_cell.angle_gamma   90.00
#
_symmetry.space_group_name_H-M   'P 1'
#
loop_
_entity.id
_entity.type
_entity.pdbx_description
1 polymer ?
#
loop_
_entity_poly.entity_id
_entity_poly.type
_entity_poly.pdbx_seq_one_letter_code
_entity_poly.pdbx_strand_id
1 'polypeptide(L)'
;MKLRIAPSPTGQLHIGNARTALFNWLYAKANNGTFLVRIDDTDTERSTSEYQKDIIENLKWLGLNWDEGIEVGGSHGSYKQSSRFDRYQEVAENLLSRNLAYEDDGAIRFKVPNDGLIEFEDYIRGKMSFNLSDVEDFVILRSDKSPTYHLASTVDDLDYGITIIARGEDILSSTPKHIMLFKAMDANLPDFCHLPLLFGPDGKKLSKRHGDTSVSYTHLTLPTKA
;
A
#
# COMPACT_ATOMS: atom_id res chain seq x y z
N MET A 1 11.34 0.56 -14.45
CA MET A 1 10.67 -0.26 -13.43
C MET A 1 10.78 0.44 -12.09
N LYS A 2 9.67 0.57 -11.35
CA LYS A 2 9.61 1.22 -10.04
C LYS A 2 8.73 0.41 -9.09
N LEU A 3 9.24 0.08 -7.92
CA LEU A 3 8.56 -0.62 -6.83
C LEU A 3 8.53 0.27 -5.58
N ARG A 4 7.67 -0.05 -4.63
CA ARG A 4 7.55 0.73 -3.39
C ARG A 4 7.23 -0.13 -2.18
N ILE A 5 7.63 0.37 -1.02
CA ILE A 5 7.01 0.03 0.26
C ILE A 5 6.24 1.24 0.79
N ALA A 6 5.05 1.01 1.31
CA ALA A 6 4.13 2.05 1.76
C ALA A 6 3.56 1.72 3.15
N PRO A 7 4.39 1.76 4.20
CA PRO A 7 3.95 1.43 5.55
C PRO A 7 3.10 2.53 6.16
N SER A 8 2.05 2.12 6.91
CA SER A 8 1.29 3.03 7.76
C SER A 8 1.96 3.16 9.13
N PRO A 9 2.27 4.38 9.60
CA PRO A 9 2.96 4.61 10.87
C PRO A 9 1.99 4.54 12.07
N THR A 10 1.22 3.46 12.16
CA THR A 10 0.26 3.16 13.24
C THR A 10 0.82 2.18 14.27
N GLY A 11 2.12 1.90 14.20
CA GLY A 11 2.87 1.03 15.07
C GLY A 11 4.29 0.83 14.55
N GLN A 12 5.13 0.13 15.33
CA GLN A 12 6.50 -0.20 14.96
C GLN A 12 6.57 -1.03 13.68
N LEU A 13 7.72 -0.98 12.98
CA LEU A 13 7.94 -1.78 11.78
C LEU A 13 7.82 -3.28 12.11
N HIS A 14 6.81 -3.91 11.53
CA HIS A 14 6.54 -5.33 11.69
C HIS A 14 7.39 -6.15 10.71
N ILE A 15 7.86 -7.36 11.14
CA ILE A 15 8.69 -8.23 10.31
C ILE A 15 8.05 -8.58 8.95
N GLY A 16 6.72 -8.64 8.87
CA GLY A 16 5.99 -8.82 7.62
C GLY A 16 6.21 -7.67 6.63
N ASN A 17 6.16 -6.42 7.12
CA ASN A 17 6.43 -5.24 6.30
C ASN A 17 7.92 -5.14 5.95
N ALA A 18 8.81 -5.47 6.88
CA ALA A 18 10.25 -5.51 6.62
C ALA A 18 10.60 -6.52 5.52
N ARG A 19 10.00 -7.73 5.56
CA ARG A 19 10.14 -8.73 4.50
C ARG A 19 9.62 -8.23 3.15
N THR A 20 8.44 -7.60 3.16
CA THR A 20 7.87 -7.02 1.94
C THR A 20 8.77 -5.93 1.37
N ALA A 21 9.33 -5.06 2.23
CA ALA A 21 10.30 -4.05 1.82
C ALA A 21 11.55 -4.69 1.21
N LEU A 22 12.09 -5.74 1.85
CA LEU A 22 13.27 -6.47 1.36
C LEU A 22 13.03 -7.05 -0.03
N PHE A 23 11.89 -7.70 -0.29
CA PHE A 23 11.58 -8.25 -1.62
C PHE A 23 11.46 -7.14 -2.68
N ASN A 24 10.77 -6.04 -2.37
CA ASN A 24 10.68 -4.88 -3.28
C ASN A 24 12.07 -4.31 -3.59
N TRP A 25 12.90 -4.13 -2.56
CA TRP A 25 14.26 -3.61 -2.69
C TRP A 25 15.15 -4.54 -3.52
N LEU A 26 15.18 -5.84 -3.20
CA LEU A 26 15.96 -6.84 -3.94
C LEU A 26 15.57 -6.88 -5.41
N TYR A 27 14.27 -6.92 -5.69
CA TYR A 27 13.77 -6.99 -7.06
C TYR A 27 14.10 -5.71 -7.85
N ALA A 28 13.95 -4.53 -7.22
CA ALA A 28 14.35 -3.27 -7.83
C ALA A 28 15.86 -3.26 -8.14
N LYS A 29 16.70 -3.60 -7.18
CA LYS A 29 18.18 -3.60 -7.36
C LYS A 29 18.64 -4.63 -8.40
N ALA A 30 18.07 -5.85 -8.40
CA ALA A 30 18.41 -6.88 -9.38
C ALA A 30 18.09 -6.50 -10.83
N ASN A 31 17.14 -5.58 -11.02
CA ASN A 31 16.67 -5.15 -12.35
C ASN A 31 17.04 -3.69 -12.68
N ASN A 32 17.97 -3.07 -11.98
CA ASN A 32 18.35 -1.66 -12.15
C ASN A 32 17.13 -0.71 -12.08
N GLY A 33 16.14 -1.06 -11.26
CA GLY A 33 14.93 -0.27 -11.03
C GLY A 33 15.06 0.66 -9.84
N THR A 34 13.98 1.39 -9.57
CA THR A 34 13.87 2.34 -8.46
C THR A 34 13.07 1.72 -7.31
N PHE A 35 13.58 1.80 -6.10
CA PHE A 35 12.85 1.47 -4.89
C PHE A 35 12.41 2.75 -4.17
N LEU A 36 11.11 2.89 -3.94
CA LEU A 36 10.47 4.06 -3.33
C LEU A 36 9.93 3.73 -1.94
N VAL A 37 10.09 4.67 -1.00
CA VAL A 37 9.44 4.60 0.33
C VAL A 37 8.43 5.72 0.49
N ARG A 38 7.16 5.35 0.68
CA ARG A 38 6.04 6.26 0.95
C ARG A 38 5.48 5.98 2.35
N ILE A 39 4.97 7.00 3.01
CA ILE A 39 4.27 6.88 4.30
C ILE A 39 2.76 7.00 4.07
N ASP A 40 2.03 5.92 4.35
CA ASP A 40 0.57 5.86 4.22
C ASP A 40 -0.08 6.21 5.56
N ASP A 41 -0.23 7.49 5.84
CA ASP A 41 -0.71 8.06 7.12
C ASP A 41 -2.07 8.75 7.00
N THR A 42 -2.97 8.23 6.16
CA THR A 42 -4.34 8.72 6.04
C THR A 42 -5.16 8.57 7.31
N ASP A 43 -4.80 7.63 8.18
CA ASP A 43 -5.34 7.48 9.52
C ASP A 43 -4.55 8.37 10.48
N THR A 44 -4.94 9.64 10.55
CA THR A 44 -4.22 10.66 11.32
C THR A 44 -4.32 10.46 12.84
N GLU A 45 -5.34 9.74 13.33
CA GLU A 45 -5.51 9.48 14.76
C GLU A 45 -4.50 8.44 15.28
N ARG A 46 -4.20 7.41 14.47
CA ARG A 46 -3.27 6.32 14.84
C ARG A 46 -1.86 6.53 14.35
N SER A 47 -1.67 7.43 13.37
CA SER A 47 -0.35 7.71 12.80
C SER A 47 0.44 8.65 13.68
N THR A 48 1.67 8.27 14.05
CA THR A 48 2.55 9.10 14.87
C THR A 48 3.91 9.33 14.23
N SER A 49 4.53 10.48 14.54
CA SER A 49 5.89 10.78 14.10
C SER A 49 6.92 9.81 14.68
N GLU A 50 6.67 9.27 15.87
CA GLU A 50 7.52 8.27 16.53
C GLU A 50 7.54 6.97 15.72
N TYR A 51 6.38 6.45 15.35
CA TYR A 51 6.30 5.25 14.50
C TYR A 51 6.85 5.48 13.10
N GLN A 52 6.64 6.67 12.51
CA GLN A 52 7.27 7.01 11.24
C GLN A 52 8.80 6.96 11.36
N LYS A 53 9.36 7.53 12.43
CA LYS A 53 10.80 7.50 12.69
C LYS A 53 11.31 6.07 12.88
N ASP A 54 10.61 5.26 13.70
CA ASP A 54 10.95 3.83 13.90
C ASP A 54 11.01 3.07 12.58
N ILE A 55 10.00 3.25 11.71
CA ILE A 55 9.97 2.60 10.40
C ILE A 55 11.20 2.97 9.55
N ILE A 56 11.51 4.26 9.47
CA ILE A 56 12.62 4.79 8.68
C ILE A 56 13.96 4.27 9.21
N GLU A 57 14.17 4.36 10.52
CA GLU A 57 15.41 3.90 11.16
C GLU A 57 15.61 2.40 10.99
N ASN A 58 14.56 1.59 11.13
CA ASN A 58 14.65 0.15 10.92
C ASN A 58 14.89 -0.24 9.46
N LEU A 59 14.29 0.46 8.48
CA LEU A 59 14.60 0.23 7.06
C LEU A 59 16.06 0.53 6.75
N LYS A 60 16.61 1.64 7.28
CA LYS A 60 18.02 2.01 7.14
C LYS A 60 18.93 0.98 7.82
N TRP A 61 18.59 0.56 9.03
CA TRP A 61 19.37 -0.45 9.76
C TRP A 61 19.43 -1.79 9.02
N LEU A 62 18.32 -2.19 8.34
CA LEU A 62 18.31 -3.37 7.47
C LEU A 62 19.11 -3.17 6.18
N GLY A 63 19.67 -1.99 5.92
CA GLY A 63 20.40 -1.66 4.70
C GLY A 63 19.50 -1.45 3.49
N LEU A 64 18.20 -1.28 3.68
CA LEU A 64 17.21 -1.09 2.61
C LEU A 64 17.17 0.39 2.21
N ASN A 65 18.26 0.91 1.66
CA ASN A 65 18.31 2.29 1.17
C ASN A 65 17.42 2.44 -0.07
N TRP A 66 16.63 3.52 -0.11
CA TRP A 66 15.71 3.82 -1.19
C TRP A 66 16.20 4.95 -2.08
N ASP A 67 15.74 4.93 -3.31
CA ASP A 67 16.19 5.85 -4.35
C ASP A 67 15.29 7.09 -4.46
N GLU A 68 14.03 6.96 -4.00
CA GLU A 68 13.01 8.01 -4.04
C GLU A 68 12.06 7.86 -2.85
N GLY A 69 11.51 8.97 -2.34
CA GLY A 69 10.52 8.91 -1.28
C GLY A 69 10.84 9.78 -0.06
N ILE A 70 10.30 9.37 1.10
CA ILE A 70 10.49 10.11 2.34
C ILE A 70 11.98 10.30 2.65
N GLU A 71 12.36 11.48 3.13
CA GLU A 71 13.72 11.96 3.44
C GLU A 71 14.67 12.15 2.25
N VAL A 72 14.61 11.33 1.21
CA VAL A 72 15.51 11.47 0.05
C VAL A 72 14.88 12.34 -1.05
N GLY A 73 13.55 12.53 -1.02
CA GLY A 73 12.84 13.33 -2.02
C GLY A 73 12.68 12.60 -3.35
N GLY A 74 12.49 13.39 -4.41
CA GLY A 74 12.27 12.92 -5.78
C GLY A 74 11.46 13.93 -6.59
N SER A 75 10.88 13.50 -7.71
CA SER A 75 10.19 14.39 -8.66
C SER A 75 8.72 14.66 -8.35
N HIS A 76 8.14 14.03 -7.33
CA HIS A 76 6.69 14.02 -7.12
C HIS A 76 6.20 14.81 -5.89
N GLY A 77 7.05 15.65 -5.30
CA GLY A 77 6.69 16.46 -4.13
C GLY A 77 6.67 15.66 -2.84
N SER A 78 5.52 15.58 -2.15
CA SER A 78 5.42 14.86 -0.89
C SER A 78 5.21 13.35 -1.08
N TYR A 79 5.92 12.55 -0.29
CA TYR A 79 5.78 11.10 -0.20
C TYR A 79 5.06 10.68 1.10
N LYS A 80 4.21 11.55 1.61
CA LYS A 80 3.41 11.37 2.80
C LYS A 80 1.94 11.64 2.45
N GLN A 81 1.05 10.67 2.69
CA GLN A 81 -0.34 10.75 2.24
C GLN A 81 -1.12 11.89 2.87
N SER A 82 -0.88 12.17 4.16
CA SER A 82 -1.53 13.29 4.85
C SER A 82 -1.27 14.67 4.22
N SER A 83 -0.22 14.81 3.44
CA SER A 83 0.12 16.04 2.71
C SER A 83 -0.47 16.11 1.30
N ARG A 84 -1.30 15.15 0.91
CA ARG A 84 -1.84 15.02 -0.45
C ARG A 84 -3.37 14.93 -0.51
N PHE A 85 -4.06 15.29 0.55
CA PHE A 85 -5.53 15.17 0.62
C PHE A 85 -6.24 15.92 -0.51
N ASP A 86 -5.76 17.11 -0.86
CA ASP A 86 -6.32 17.90 -1.98
C ASP A 86 -6.26 17.10 -3.30
N ARG A 87 -5.17 16.37 -3.55
CA ARG A 87 -5.02 15.53 -4.75
C ARG A 87 -6.03 14.39 -4.79
N TYR A 88 -6.30 13.76 -3.64
CA TYR A 88 -7.28 12.69 -3.57
C TYR A 88 -8.71 13.21 -3.72
N GLN A 89 -9.01 14.40 -3.19
CA GLN A 89 -10.29 15.08 -3.37
C GLN A 89 -10.51 15.42 -4.85
N GLU A 90 -9.52 16.00 -5.51
CA GLU A 90 -9.55 16.29 -6.96
C GLU A 90 -9.90 15.04 -7.78
N VAL A 91 -9.25 13.91 -7.49
CA VAL A 91 -9.52 12.65 -8.21
C VAL A 91 -10.93 12.14 -7.90
N ALA A 92 -11.38 12.18 -6.64
CA ALA A 92 -12.71 11.74 -6.27
C ALA A 92 -13.81 12.58 -6.95
N GLU A 93 -13.63 13.91 -7.01
CA GLU A 93 -14.53 14.85 -7.69
C GLU A 93 -14.53 14.62 -9.22
N ASN A 94 -13.38 14.31 -9.81
CA ASN A 94 -13.31 13.94 -11.23
C ASN A 94 -14.11 12.67 -11.51
N LEU A 95 -13.96 11.63 -10.67
CA LEU A 95 -14.73 10.39 -10.81
C LEU A 95 -16.24 10.64 -10.64
N LEU A 96 -16.62 11.51 -9.71
CA LEU A 96 -18.01 11.92 -9.49
C LEU A 96 -18.59 12.62 -10.74
N SER A 97 -17.85 13.60 -11.29
CA SER A 97 -18.27 14.37 -12.49
C SER A 97 -18.44 13.48 -13.73
N ARG A 98 -17.71 12.36 -13.80
CA ARG A 98 -17.79 11.35 -14.87
C ARG A 98 -18.84 10.27 -14.62
N ASN A 99 -19.65 10.39 -13.57
CA ASN A 99 -20.64 9.37 -13.15
C ASN A 99 -20.06 7.96 -12.85
N LEU A 100 -18.76 7.92 -12.53
CA LEU A 100 -18.06 6.70 -12.06
C LEU A 100 -18.09 6.56 -10.53
N ALA A 101 -18.59 7.60 -9.86
CA ALA A 101 -18.84 7.64 -8.42
C ALA A 101 -20.14 8.40 -8.14
N TYR A 102 -20.64 8.33 -6.90
CA TYR A 102 -21.82 9.06 -6.46
C TYR A 102 -21.65 9.48 -4.99
N GLU A 103 -22.43 10.49 -4.59
CA GLU A 103 -22.49 10.93 -3.20
C GLU A 103 -23.46 10.07 -2.39
N ASP A 104 -23.06 9.71 -1.19
CA ASP A 104 -23.83 8.96 -0.22
C ASP A 104 -23.48 9.44 1.20
N ASP A 105 -24.42 10.11 1.86
CA ASP A 105 -24.27 10.65 3.22
C ASP A 105 -23.01 11.53 3.40
N GLY A 106 -22.71 12.39 2.40
CA GLY A 106 -21.54 13.27 2.39
C GLY A 106 -20.22 12.57 2.04
N ALA A 107 -20.20 11.26 1.89
CA ALA A 107 -19.08 10.50 1.36
C ALA A 107 -19.21 10.34 -0.16
N ILE A 108 -18.09 10.07 -0.84
CA ILE A 108 -18.09 9.70 -2.27
C ILE A 108 -17.81 8.20 -2.37
N ARG A 109 -18.71 7.48 -3.05
CA ARG A 109 -18.57 6.05 -3.32
C ARG A 109 -18.25 5.80 -4.78
N PHE A 110 -17.31 4.92 -5.03
CA PHE A 110 -17.04 4.39 -6.36
C PHE A 110 -18.17 3.43 -6.76
N LYS A 111 -18.67 3.63 -7.98
CA LYS A 111 -19.75 2.81 -8.55
C LYS A 111 -19.14 1.60 -9.24
N VAL A 112 -19.34 0.43 -8.67
CA VAL A 112 -18.86 -0.82 -9.24
C VAL A 112 -19.82 -1.25 -10.38
N PRO A 113 -19.31 -1.67 -11.56
CA PRO A 113 -20.17 -2.25 -12.59
C PRO A 113 -20.90 -3.50 -12.07
N ASN A 114 -22.18 -3.63 -12.41
CA ASN A 114 -23.04 -4.71 -11.89
C ASN A 114 -22.60 -6.11 -12.31
N ASP A 115 -21.87 -6.23 -13.43
CA ASP A 115 -21.41 -7.49 -14.01
C ASP A 115 -20.03 -7.35 -14.65
N GLY A 116 -19.44 -8.49 -14.95
CA GLY A 116 -18.13 -8.59 -15.59
C GLY A 116 -17.09 -9.29 -14.72
N LEU A 117 -15.92 -9.44 -15.28
CA LEU A 117 -14.76 -10.07 -14.64
C LEU A 117 -13.57 -9.11 -14.58
N ILE A 118 -12.88 -9.10 -13.46
CA ILE A 118 -11.54 -8.55 -13.37
C ILE A 118 -10.57 -9.72 -13.36
N GLU A 119 -9.76 -9.77 -14.39
CA GLU A 119 -8.69 -10.76 -14.52
C GLU A 119 -7.35 -10.05 -14.56
N PHE A 120 -6.37 -10.62 -13.88
CA PHE A 120 -4.98 -10.18 -13.91
C PHE A 120 -4.06 -11.36 -13.61
N GLU A 121 -2.79 -11.23 -13.98
CA GLU A 121 -1.76 -12.19 -13.63
C GLU A 121 -0.94 -11.65 -12.46
N ASP A 122 -0.84 -12.46 -11.41
CA ASP A 122 -0.03 -12.17 -10.23
C ASP A 122 1.26 -12.96 -10.30
N TYR A 123 2.40 -12.36 -10.05
CA TYR A 123 3.71 -13.01 -10.16
C TYR A 123 3.88 -14.25 -9.28
N ILE A 124 3.12 -14.35 -8.19
CA ILE A 124 3.21 -15.49 -7.26
C ILE A 124 1.96 -16.35 -7.33
N ARG A 125 0.78 -15.74 -7.44
CA ARG A 125 -0.51 -16.43 -7.40
C ARG A 125 -0.98 -16.92 -8.78
N GLY A 126 -0.33 -16.48 -9.85
CA GLY A 126 -0.72 -16.78 -11.22
C GLY A 126 -1.99 -16.05 -11.64
N LYS A 127 -2.80 -16.67 -12.46
CA LYS A 127 -4.04 -16.08 -12.96
C LYS A 127 -5.07 -15.92 -11.85
N MET A 128 -5.52 -14.69 -11.66
CA MET A 128 -6.55 -14.32 -10.70
C MET A 128 -7.78 -13.80 -11.43
N SER A 129 -8.96 -14.19 -10.96
CA SER A 129 -10.24 -13.76 -11.53
C SER A 129 -11.22 -13.44 -10.41
N PHE A 130 -11.92 -12.32 -10.52
CA PHE A 130 -12.92 -11.85 -9.56
C PHE A 130 -14.16 -11.41 -10.31
N ASN A 131 -15.34 -11.90 -9.86
CA ASN A 131 -16.61 -11.40 -10.38
C ASN A 131 -16.91 -10.01 -9.81
N LEU A 132 -17.30 -9.08 -10.65
CA LEU A 132 -17.69 -7.74 -10.19
C LEU A 132 -18.97 -7.77 -9.36
N SER A 133 -19.88 -8.71 -9.62
CA SER A 133 -21.07 -8.94 -8.80
C SER A 133 -20.79 -9.26 -7.31
N ASP A 134 -19.55 -9.70 -7.00
CA ASP A 134 -19.12 -10.01 -5.63
C ASP A 134 -18.46 -8.79 -4.95
N VAL A 135 -18.36 -7.67 -5.66
CA VAL A 135 -17.72 -6.44 -5.16
C VAL A 135 -18.77 -5.35 -5.02
N GLU A 136 -19.05 -4.95 -3.81
CA GLU A 136 -19.97 -3.84 -3.52
C GLU A 136 -19.33 -2.48 -3.84
N ASP A 137 -20.19 -1.47 -4.09
CA ASP A 137 -19.78 -0.07 -4.14
C ASP A 137 -19.03 0.31 -2.87
N PHE A 138 -17.94 1.03 -3.01
CA PHE A 138 -17.06 1.31 -1.87
C PHE A 138 -16.70 2.78 -1.75
N VAL A 139 -16.61 3.24 -0.51
CA VAL A 139 -16.21 4.61 -0.21
C VAL A 139 -14.78 4.86 -0.68
N ILE A 140 -14.60 5.93 -1.44
CA ILE A 140 -13.28 6.42 -1.87
C ILE A 140 -12.87 7.69 -1.12
N LEU A 141 -13.84 8.57 -0.80
CA LEU A 141 -13.64 9.76 0.04
C LEU A 141 -14.70 9.77 1.13
N ARG A 142 -14.30 9.95 2.38
CA ARG A 142 -15.21 10.01 3.53
C ARG A 142 -15.91 11.36 3.61
N SER A 143 -16.94 11.45 4.45
CA SER A 143 -17.70 12.70 4.68
C SER A 143 -16.86 13.84 5.27
N ASP A 144 -15.78 13.51 5.99
CA ASP A 144 -14.79 14.45 6.49
C ASP A 144 -13.73 14.86 5.44
N LYS A 145 -13.94 14.43 4.18
CA LYS A 145 -13.04 14.65 3.05
C LYS A 145 -11.71 13.91 3.14
N SER A 146 -11.51 13.01 4.09
CA SER A 146 -10.34 12.16 4.14
C SER A 146 -10.47 11.01 3.12
N PRO A 147 -9.37 10.61 2.42
CA PRO A 147 -9.42 9.51 1.48
C PRO A 147 -9.47 8.16 2.20
N THR A 148 -10.01 7.15 1.52
CA THR A 148 -9.82 5.77 1.95
C THR A 148 -8.49 5.22 1.43
N TYR A 149 -8.04 4.12 2.02
CA TYR A 149 -6.85 3.40 1.56
C TYR A 149 -6.90 3.10 0.05
N HIS A 150 -8.06 2.68 -0.46
CA HIS A 150 -8.19 2.31 -1.86
C HIS A 150 -7.88 3.48 -2.80
N LEU A 151 -8.47 4.65 -2.53
CA LEU A 151 -8.20 5.83 -3.36
C LEU A 151 -6.77 6.31 -3.19
N ALA A 152 -6.33 6.59 -1.96
CA ALA A 152 -5.03 7.18 -1.71
C ALA A 152 -3.88 6.32 -2.25
N SER A 153 -3.92 5.00 -1.98
CA SER A 153 -2.87 4.09 -2.46
C SER A 153 -2.83 4.02 -3.99
N THR A 154 -4.00 3.98 -4.65
CA THR A 154 -4.06 3.87 -6.12
C THR A 154 -3.60 5.17 -6.79
N VAL A 155 -4.04 6.33 -6.29
CA VAL A 155 -3.62 7.64 -6.83
C VAL A 155 -2.13 7.83 -6.67
N ASP A 156 -1.58 7.50 -5.50
CA ASP A 156 -0.15 7.62 -5.29
C ASP A 156 0.67 6.67 -6.15
N ASP A 157 0.24 5.41 -6.28
CA ASP A 157 0.94 4.44 -7.11
C ASP A 157 0.95 4.89 -8.59
N LEU A 158 -0.15 5.54 -9.05
CA LEU A 158 -0.22 6.15 -10.37
C LEU A 158 0.71 7.37 -10.49
N ASP A 159 0.53 8.36 -9.60
CA ASP A 159 1.26 9.63 -9.65
C ASP A 159 2.78 9.41 -9.54
N TYR A 160 3.23 8.44 -8.73
CA TYR A 160 4.65 8.11 -8.58
C TYR A 160 5.18 7.17 -9.67
N GLY A 161 4.34 6.71 -10.58
CA GLY A 161 4.73 5.83 -11.68
C GLY A 161 5.17 4.44 -11.21
N ILE A 162 4.50 3.88 -10.20
CA ILE A 162 4.77 2.52 -9.73
C ILE A 162 4.37 1.53 -10.83
N THR A 163 5.31 0.68 -11.21
CA THR A 163 5.10 -0.31 -12.27
C THR A 163 4.84 -1.70 -11.75
N ILE A 164 5.22 -1.99 -10.49
CA ILE A 164 4.97 -3.28 -9.84
C ILE A 164 4.52 -3.03 -8.40
N ILE A 165 3.36 -3.58 -8.04
CA ILE A 165 2.80 -3.53 -6.69
C ILE A 165 3.05 -4.88 -6.01
N ALA A 166 4.19 -4.98 -5.30
CA ALA A 166 4.47 -6.13 -4.44
C ALA A 166 4.06 -5.81 -2.99
N ARG A 167 3.17 -6.63 -2.43
CA ARG A 167 2.56 -6.43 -1.10
C ARG A 167 2.11 -7.74 -0.46
N GLY A 168 1.65 -7.72 0.78
CA GLY A 168 1.12 -8.91 1.45
C GLY A 168 -0.19 -9.39 0.82
N GLU A 169 -0.40 -10.70 0.80
CA GLU A 169 -1.64 -11.31 0.26
C GLU A 169 -2.89 -11.04 1.11
N ASP A 170 -2.74 -10.53 2.31
CA ASP A 170 -3.87 -10.12 3.16
C ASP A 170 -4.72 -9.00 2.55
N ILE A 171 -4.18 -8.29 1.57
CA ILE A 171 -4.91 -7.27 0.82
C ILE A 171 -5.18 -7.68 -0.64
N LEU A 172 -5.02 -8.96 -0.98
CA LEU A 172 -5.32 -9.48 -2.32
C LEU A 172 -6.77 -9.21 -2.74
N SER A 173 -7.73 -9.38 -1.82
CA SER A 173 -9.14 -9.09 -2.06
C SER A 173 -9.45 -7.61 -2.38
N SER A 174 -8.54 -6.71 -2.08
CA SER A 174 -8.63 -5.29 -2.45
C SER A 174 -8.16 -5.00 -3.87
N THR A 175 -7.45 -5.94 -4.51
CA THR A 175 -6.87 -5.73 -5.84
C THR A 175 -7.90 -5.40 -6.92
N PRO A 176 -9.09 -6.03 -6.96
CA PRO A 176 -10.14 -5.64 -7.91
C PRO A 176 -10.54 -4.17 -7.80
N LYS A 177 -10.65 -3.64 -6.57
CA LYS A 177 -10.97 -2.22 -6.32
C LYS A 177 -9.90 -1.29 -6.86
N HIS A 178 -8.62 -1.63 -6.65
CA HIS A 178 -7.50 -0.86 -7.19
C HIS A 178 -7.47 -0.90 -8.72
N ILE A 179 -7.69 -2.07 -9.34
CA ILE A 179 -7.75 -2.21 -10.80
C ILE A 179 -8.88 -1.36 -11.38
N MET A 180 -10.06 -1.35 -10.76
CA MET A 180 -11.18 -0.49 -11.19
C MET A 180 -10.82 0.99 -11.10
N LEU A 181 -10.16 1.42 -10.01
CA LEU A 181 -9.73 2.80 -9.86
C LEU A 181 -8.66 3.19 -10.90
N PHE A 182 -7.66 2.35 -11.17
CA PHE A 182 -6.69 2.59 -12.25
C PHE A 182 -7.39 2.76 -13.60
N LYS A 183 -8.31 1.86 -13.94
CA LYS A 183 -9.10 1.93 -15.18
C LYS A 183 -9.97 3.19 -15.24
N ALA A 184 -10.60 3.57 -14.13
CA ALA A 184 -11.42 4.78 -14.03
C ALA A 184 -10.62 6.08 -14.18
N MET A 185 -9.33 6.05 -13.84
CA MET A 185 -8.39 7.14 -14.06
C MET A 185 -7.69 7.07 -15.43
N ASP A 186 -8.15 6.18 -16.33
CA ASP A 186 -7.59 5.95 -17.67
C ASP A 186 -6.08 5.62 -17.63
N ALA A 187 -5.64 4.94 -16.59
CA ALA A 187 -4.24 4.63 -16.32
C ALA A 187 -3.86 3.21 -16.74
N ASN A 188 -2.59 3.03 -17.09
CA ASN A 188 -2.03 1.68 -17.26
C ASN A 188 -1.98 0.95 -15.93
N LEU A 189 -2.30 -0.34 -15.94
CA LEU A 189 -2.21 -1.18 -14.76
C LEU A 189 -0.74 -1.49 -14.45
N PRO A 190 -0.34 -1.42 -13.19
CA PRO A 190 0.92 -2.02 -12.74
C PRO A 190 0.78 -3.55 -12.71
N ASP A 191 1.91 -4.24 -12.69
CA ASP A 191 1.96 -5.66 -12.37
C ASP A 191 1.71 -5.88 -10.87
N PHE A 192 1.18 -7.06 -10.51
CA PHE A 192 0.87 -7.41 -9.13
C PHE A 192 1.70 -8.59 -8.64
N CYS A 193 2.09 -8.53 -7.37
CA CYS A 193 2.84 -9.58 -6.69
C CYS A 193 2.36 -9.68 -5.23
N HIS A 194 1.57 -10.69 -4.90
CA HIS A 194 1.04 -10.89 -3.55
C HIS A 194 1.86 -11.93 -2.79
N LEU A 195 2.70 -11.43 -1.87
CA LEU A 195 3.59 -12.23 -1.04
C LEU A 195 2.78 -13.03 0.00
N PRO A 196 3.06 -14.33 0.19
CA PRO A 196 2.36 -15.14 1.18
C PRO A 196 2.54 -14.59 2.60
N LEU A 197 1.56 -14.86 3.47
CA LEU A 197 1.62 -14.45 4.87
C LEU A 197 2.73 -15.21 5.62
N LEU A 198 3.25 -14.59 6.67
CA LEU A 198 4.05 -15.28 7.67
C LEU A 198 3.13 -15.86 8.73
N PHE A 199 3.38 -17.11 9.10
CA PHE A 199 2.63 -17.81 10.15
C PHE A 199 3.50 -18.03 11.38
N GLY A 200 2.89 -17.95 12.54
CA GLY A 200 3.52 -18.32 13.80
C GLY A 200 3.58 -19.82 14.00
N PRO A 201 4.24 -20.29 15.07
CA PRO A 201 4.31 -21.71 15.41
C PRO A 201 2.93 -22.37 15.65
N ASP A 202 1.92 -21.56 15.96
CA ASP A 202 0.53 -21.98 16.15
C ASP A 202 -0.28 -22.09 14.85
N GLY A 203 0.37 -21.88 13.69
CA GLY A 203 -0.25 -21.93 12.36
C GLY A 203 -1.14 -20.72 12.06
N LYS A 204 -1.18 -19.70 12.92
CA LYS A 204 -1.94 -18.46 12.67
C LYS A 204 -1.07 -17.38 12.04
N LYS A 205 -1.71 -16.44 11.34
CA LYS A 205 -1.01 -15.27 10.80
C LYS A 205 -0.16 -14.62 11.88
N LEU A 206 1.11 -14.43 11.61
CA LEU A 206 2.03 -13.77 12.51
C LEU A 206 1.51 -12.36 12.82
N SER A 207 1.35 -12.05 14.10
CA SER A 207 0.80 -10.79 14.59
C SER A 207 1.54 -10.36 15.85
N LYS A 208 1.35 -9.11 16.27
CA LYS A 208 1.92 -8.56 17.52
C LYS A 208 1.62 -9.40 18.76
N ARG A 209 0.62 -10.31 18.73
CA ARG A 209 0.27 -11.22 19.83
C ARG A 209 1.21 -12.43 19.97
N HIS A 210 2.01 -12.71 18.93
CA HIS A 210 2.95 -13.85 18.91
C HIS A 210 4.34 -13.47 19.46
N GLY A 211 4.41 -12.47 20.34
CA GLY A 211 5.66 -11.96 20.87
C GLY A 211 6.32 -10.97 19.91
N ASP A 212 7.62 -10.86 19.97
CA ASP A 212 8.40 -9.79 19.42
C ASP A 212 8.51 -9.84 17.90
N THR A 213 7.44 -9.41 17.22
CA THR A 213 7.39 -9.30 15.76
C THR A 213 7.88 -7.94 15.26
N SER A 214 8.23 -7.02 16.17
CA SER A 214 8.87 -5.76 15.85
C SER A 214 10.32 -5.99 15.43
N VAL A 215 10.75 -5.31 14.38
CA VAL A 215 12.14 -5.35 13.92
C VAL A 215 13.06 -4.80 15.01
N SER A 216 12.69 -3.71 15.67
CA SER A 216 13.46 -3.11 16.77
C SER A 216 13.76 -4.10 17.89
N TYR A 217 12.78 -4.96 18.25
CA TYR A 217 12.96 -5.95 19.30
C TYR A 217 13.96 -7.06 18.91
N THR A 218 13.94 -7.49 17.65
CA THR A 218 14.88 -8.54 17.18
C THR A 218 16.34 -8.10 17.24
N HIS A 219 16.62 -6.79 17.26
CA HIS A 219 17.96 -6.26 17.45
C HIS A 219 18.47 -6.38 18.88
N LEU A 220 17.55 -6.21 19.85
CA LEU A 220 17.90 -6.14 21.27
C LEU A 220 18.07 -7.52 21.94
N THR A 221 17.59 -8.57 21.27
CA THR A 221 17.49 -9.92 21.84
C THR A 221 18.30 -10.99 21.13
N LEU A 222 19.35 -10.63 20.40
CA LEU A 222 20.37 -11.61 20.05
C LEU A 222 20.94 -12.13 21.37
N PRO A 223 20.72 -13.41 21.76
CA PRO A 223 21.32 -13.93 22.96
C PRO A 223 22.83 -13.92 22.75
N THR A 224 23.50 -13.04 23.45
CA THR A 224 24.90 -13.22 23.74
C THR A 224 25.02 -14.47 24.60
N LYS A 225 25.08 -15.63 23.98
CA LYS A 225 25.64 -16.80 24.64
C LYS A 225 27.12 -16.52 24.78
N ALA A 226 27.51 -16.15 26.02
CA ALA A 226 28.86 -16.29 26.49
C ALA A 226 29.29 -17.76 26.46
#